data_4d83416d2daba5cf1aa9f9e0e08c111e
#
_entry.id   4d83416d2daba5cf1aa9f9e0e08c111e
#
_cell.length_a   1.000
_cell.length_b   1.000
_cell.length_c   1.000
_cell.angle_alpha   90.00
_cell.angle_beta   90.00
_cell.angle_gamma   90.00
#
_symmetry.space_group_name_H-M   'P 1'
#
loop_
_entity.id
_entity.type
_entity.pdbx_description
1 polymer ?
#
loop_
_entity_poly.entity_id
_entity_poly.type
_entity_poly.pdbx_seq_one_letter_code
_entity_poly.pdbx_strand_id
1 'polypeptide(L)'
;NEGIAPETEAILSAAARAQLVEELIKPALYDHNIVVADRFMDSTIAYQGFGRGLDLMFLQELNYLCTGGLKPDLTLLLEITPLMAQKRKKKDKPDRLEKEGIDFQEKVRQGYLHLARENGERIKVISAGETREKVIKQAMQHINSLITERWGN
;
A
#
# COMPACT_ATOMS: atom_id res chain seq x y z
N ASN A 1 2.46 5.50 21.53
CA ASN A 1 3.29 4.55 22.27
C ASN A 1 4.62 4.40 21.55
N GLU A 2 5.65 5.03 22.10
CA GLU A 2 7.05 4.75 21.79
C GLU A 2 7.36 3.38 22.40
N GLY A 3 7.33 2.29 21.63
CA GLY A 3 7.69 0.96 22.17
C GLY A 3 6.79 -0.20 21.78
N ILE A 4 6.03 -0.11 20.69
CA ILE A 4 5.33 -1.30 20.14
C ILE A 4 6.36 -2.18 19.42
N ALA A 5 6.43 -3.47 19.78
CA ALA A 5 7.26 -4.43 19.06
C ALA A 5 6.80 -4.54 17.59
N PRO A 6 7.74 -4.75 16.64
CA PRO A 6 7.40 -4.86 15.21
C PRO A 6 6.32 -5.90 14.90
N GLU A 7 6.37 -7.06 15.55
CA GLU A 7 5.36 -8.13 15.42
C GLU A 7 4.00 -7.67 15.91
N THR A 8 3.95 -6.97 17.05
CA THR A 8 2.70 -6.42 17.59
C THR A 8 2.12 -5.38 16.63
N GLU A 9 2.95 -4.51 16.05
CA GLU A 9 2.54 -3.53 15.04
C GLU A 9 1.91 -4.23 13.83
N ALA A 10 2.54 -5.30 13.32
CA ALA A 10 2.05 -6.08 12.20
C ALA A 10 0.69 -6.73 12.51
N ILE A 11 0.57 -7.39 13.67
CA ILE A 11 -0.65 -8.09 14.09
C ILE A 11 -1.80 -7.12 14.32
N LEU A 12 -1.58 -5.98 14.97
CA LEU A 12 -2.62 -4.97 15.19
C LEU A 12 -3.13 -4.38 13.86
N SER A 13 -2.22 -4.09 12.94
CA SER A 13 -2.58 -3.60 11.60
C SER A 13 -3.37 -4.66 10.82
N ALA A 14 -3.00 -5.92 10.94
CA ALA A 14 -3.66 -7.04 10.31
C ALA A 14 -5.07 -7.28 10.90
N ALA A 15 -5.22 -7.21 12.22
CA ALA A 15 -6.51 -7.35 12.89
C ALA A 15 -7.51 -6.25 12.48
N ALA A 16 -7.04 -4.99 12.44
CA ALA A 16 -7.86 -3.88 11.95
C ALA A 16 -8.30 -4.09 10.49
N ARG A 17 -7.40 -4.60 9.66
CA ARG A 17 -7.70 -4.92 8.25
C ARG A 17 -8.70 -6.07 8.13
N ALA A 18 -8.57 -7.11 8.94
CA ALA A 18 -9.51 -8.23 8.93
C ALA A 18 -10.95 -7.74 9.19
N GLN A 19 -11.12 -6.89 10.19
CA GLN A 19 -12.41 -6.29 10.49
C GLN A 19 -12.94 -5.43 9.33
N LEU A 20 -12.09 -4.59 8.76
CA LEU A 20 -12.43 -3.74 7.61
C LEU A 20 -12.86 -4.58 6.39
N VAL A 21 -12.17 -5.71 6.14
CA VAL A 21 -12.51 -6.62 5.03
C VAL A 21 -13.90 -7.21 5.21
N GLU A 22 -14.22 -7.69 6.41
CA GLU A 22 -15.51 -8.33 6.67
C GLU A 22 -16.67 -7.33 6.71
N GLU A 23 -16.49 -6.19 7.36
CA GLU A 23 -17.58 -5.24 7.59
C GLU A 23 -17.84 -4.31 6.40
N LEU A 24 -16.82 -3.98 5.62
CA LEU A 24 -16.95 -2.95 4.58
C LEU A 24 -16.59 -3.46 3.19
N ILE A 25 -15.39 -4.08 3.02
CA ILE A 25 -14.87 -4.35 1.69
C ILE A 25 -15.66 -5.46 1.00
N LYS A 26 -15.84 -6.60 1.67
CA LYS A 26 -16.61 -7.73 1.10
C LYS A 26 -18.06 -7.37 0.78
N PRO A 27 -18.83 -6.72 1.68
CA PRO A 27 -20.18 -6.28 1.34
C PRO A 27 -20.22 -5.32 0.15
N ALA A 28 -19.32 -4.31 0.13
CA ALA A 28 -19.28 -3.38 -0.99
C ALA A 28 -18.96 -4.06 -2.33
N LEU A 29 -18.03 -5.01 -2.35
CA LEU A 29 -17.70 -5.78 -3.55
C LEU A 29 -18.86 -6.71 -3.96
N TYR A 30 -19.57 -7.28 -3.00
CA TYR A 30 -20.75 -8.10 -3.26
C TYR A 30 -21.86 -7.28 -3.94
N ASP A 31 -22.02 -6.02 -3.56
CA ASP A 31 -22.95 -5.07 -4.16
C ASP A 31 -22.42 -4.44 -5.47
N HIS A 32 -21.39 -5.02 -6.08
CA HIS A 32 -20.77 -4.56 -7.32
C HIS A 32 -20.19 -3.14 -7.28
N ASN A 33 -19.80 -2.66 -6.09
CA ASN A 33 -19.13 -1.38 -5.95
C ASN A 33 -17.62 -1.48 -6.22
N ILE A 34 -17.02 -0.35 -6.59
CA ILE A 34 -15.58 -0.18 -6.63
C ILE A 34 -15.12 0.27 -5.25
N VAL A 35 -14.17 -0.46 -4.66
CA VAL A 35 -13.57 -0.10 -3.38
C VAL A 35 -12.18 0.49 -3.62
N VAL A 36 -11.95 1.67 -3.08
CA VAL A 36 -10.64 2.32 -3.08
C VAL A 36 -10.10 2.36 -1.65
N ALA A 37 -8.91 1.80 -1.44
CA ALA A 37 -8.26 1.80 -0.14
C ALA A 37 -6.97 2.63 -0.18
N ASP A 38 -6.81 3.56 0.75
CA ASP A 38 -5.53 4.21 1.01
C ASP A 38 -4.68 3.27 1.87
N ARG A 39 -3.78 2.55 1.21
CA ARG A 39 -2.98 1.44 1.72
C ARG A 39 -3.80 0.18 2.05
N PHE A 40 -3.22 -0.97 1.76
CA PHE A 40 -3.80 -2.28 2.06
C PHE A 40 -2.69 -3.28 2.40
N MET A 41 -2.82 -4.54 2.01
CA MET A 41 -1.90 -5.63 2.35
C MET A 41 -0.43 -5.40 1.94
N ASP A 42 -0.20 -4.71 0.84
CA ASP A 42 1.16 -4.42 0.33
C ASP A 42 1.96 -3.56 1.31
N SER A 43 1.27 -2.66 2.05
CA SER A 43 1.90 -1.84 3.08
C SER A 43 2.51 -2.66 4.22
N THR A 44 1.90 -3.79 4.60
CA THR A 44 2.45 -4.68 5.64
C THR A 44 3.81 -5.23 5.20
N ILE A 45 3.91 -5.70 3.97
CA ILE A 45 5.18 -6.22 3.43
C ILE A 45 6.23 -5.11 3.36
N ALA A 46 5.87 -3.92 2.86
CA ALA A 46 6.81 -2.82 2.72
C ALA A 46 7.28 -2.28 4.09
N TYR A 47 6.36 -2.01 5.02
CA TYR A 47 6.70 -1.38 6.31
C TYR A 47 7.24 -2.38 7.33
N GLN A 48 6.53 -3.47 7.60
CA GLN A 48 6.93 -4.43 8.62
C GLN A 48 7.97 -5.41 8.09
N GLY A 49 7.92 -5.80 6.82
CA GLY A 49 8.93 -6.65 6.19
C GLY A 49 10.22 -5.87 5.92
N PHE A 50 10.22 -5.05 4.89
CA PHE A 50 11.44 -4.33 4.49
C PHE A 50 11.85 -3.25 5.48
N GLY A 51 10.91 -2.49 6.02
CA GLY A 51 11.19 -1.42 6.99
C GLY A 51 11.68 -1.94 8.33
N ARG A 52 10.95 -2.87 8.96
CA ARG A 52 11.23 -3.43 10.29
C ARG A 52 12.07 -4.70 10.26
N GLY A 53 12.19 -5.38 9.11
CA GLY A 53 12.97 -6.60 8.96
C GLY A 53 12.27 -7.87 9.41
N LEU A 54 10.93 -7.87 9.51
CA LEU A 54 10.18 -9.08 9.82
C LEU A 54 10.20 -10.07 8.65
N ASP A 55 10.03 -11.35 8.98
CA ASP A 55 9.97 -12.43 8.00
C ASP A 55 8.84 -12.24 7.00
N LEU A 56 9.17 -12.30 5.71
CA LEU A 56 8.21 -12.02 4.63
C LEU A 56 7.16 -13.13 4.50
N MET A 57 7.53 -14.40 4.78
CA MET A 57 6.57 -15.50 4.72
C MET A 57 5.53 -15.36 5.82
N PHE A 58 5.96 -15.06 7.05
CA PHE A 58 5.05 -14.75 8.16
C PHE A 58 4.06 -13.64 7.79
N LEU A 59 4.55 -12.55 7.20
CA LEU A 59 3.70 -11.42 6.82
C LEU A 59 2.75 -11.73 5.66
N GLN A 60 3.17 -12.58 4.73
CA GLN A 60 2.31 -13.05 3.63
C GLN A 60 1.18 -13.93 4.16
N GLU A 61 1.49 -14.87 5.06
CA GLU A 61 0.48 -15.70 5.72
C GLU A 61 -0.49 -14.88 6.56
N LEU A 62 0.03 -13.93 7.34
CA LEU A 62 -0.77 -13.00 8.12
C LEU A 62 -1.71 -12.19 7.23
N ASN A 63 -1.23 -11.66 6.11
CA ASN A 63 -2.05 -10.96 5.13
C ASN A 63 -3.13 -11.87 4.54
N TYR A 64 -2.78 -13.10 4.16
CA TYR A 64 -3.74 -14.06 3.62
C TYR A 64 -4.86 -14.37 4.62
N LEU A 65 -4.51 -14.67 5.86
CA LEU A 65 -5.48 -14.96 6.93
C LEU A 65 -6.42 -13.78 7.17
N CYS A 66 -5.86 -12.56 7.28
CA CYS A 66 -6.64 -11.37 7.61
C CYS A 66 -7.49 -10.83 6.46
N THR A 67 -7.19 -11.19 5.23
CA THR A 67 -8.01 -10.77 4.07
C THR A 67 -8.90 -11.89 3.53
N GLY A 68 -8.75 -13.12 4.05
CA GLY A 68 -9.38 -14.29 3.46
C GLY A 68 -8.91 -14.54 2.02
N GLY A 69 -7.65 -14.18 1.73
CA GLY A 69 -7.08 -14.29 0.39
C GLY A 69 -7.47 -13.16 -0.58
N LEU A 70 -8.30 -12.20 -0.15
CA LEU A 70 -8.67 -11.05 -0.98
C LEU A 70 -7.44 -10.20 -1.32
N LYS A 71 -7.27 -9.91 -2.61
CA LYS A 71 -6.20 -9.06 -3.14
C LYS A 71 -6.79 -7.90 -3.95
N PRO A 72 -6.14 -6.73 -3.97
CA PRO A 72 -6.53 -5.66 -4.89
C PRO A 72 -6.40 -6.10 -6.35
N ASP A 73 -7.31 -5.69 -7.20
CA ASP A 73 -7.20 -5.88 -8.66
C ASP A 73 -6.15 -4.95 -9.26
N LEU A 74 -5.98 -3.77 -8.67
CA LEU A 74 -5.00 -2.77 -9.07
C LEU A 74 -4.44 -2.08 -7.82
N THR A 75 -3.12 -1.94 -7.76
CA THR A 75 -2.43 -1.06 -6.81
C THR A 75 -1.68 0.02 -7.60
N LEU A 76 -1.95 1.27 -7.31
CA LEU A 76 -1.21 2.40 -7.84
C LEU A 76 -0.12 2.79 -6.83
N LEU A 77 1.12 2.51 -7.16
CA LEU A 77 2.27 2.89 -6.34
C LEU A 77 2.78 4.27 -6.76
N LEU A 78 2.51 5.29 -5.93
CA LEU A 78 3.02 6.64 -6.14
C LEU A 78 4.48 6.70 -5.66
N GLU A 79 5.41 6.53 -6.59
CA GLU A 79 6.83 6.44 -6.30
C GLU A 79 7.46 7.83 -6.22
N ILE A 80 8.14 8.08 -5.10
CA ILE A 80 8.93 9.28 -4.87
C ILE A 80 10.09 8.94 -3.92
N THR A 81 11.26 9.53 -4.13
CA THR A 81 12.37 9.36 -3.19
C THR A 81 12.08 10.05 -1.86
N PRO A 82 12.54 9.51 -0.72
CA PRO A 82 12.33 10.12 0.60
C PRO A 82 12.80 11.57 0.67
N LEU A 83 13.93 11.90 0.04
CA LEU A 83 14.46 13.26 -0.02
C LEU A 83 13.52 14.23 -0.77
N MET A 84 12.92 13.78 -1.88
CA MET A 84 11.95 14.59 -2.61
C MET A 84 10.64 14.74 -1.84
N ALA A 85 10.17 13.67 -1.19
CA ALA A 85 8.99 13.70 -0.34
C ALA A 85 9.17 14.70 0.80
N GLN A 86 10.33 14.66 1.48
CA GLN A 86 10.65 15.60 2.56
C GLN A 86 10.66 17.06 2.09
N LYS A 87 11.22 17.34 0.90
CA LYS A 87 11.22 18.70 0.33
C LYS A 87 9.82 19.23 0.00
N ARG A 88 8.86 18.34 -0.29
CA ARG A 88 7.47 18.71 -0.62
C ARG A 88 6.60 18.91 0.60
N LYS A 89 6.96 18.32 1.74
CA LYS A 89 6.19 18.48 2.97
C LYS A 89 6.24 19.93 3.44
N LYS A 90 5.06 20.53 3.54
CA LYS A 90 4.86 21.70 4.38
C LYS A 90 5.01 21.27 5.83
N LYS A 91 5.32 22.22 6.74
CA LYS A 91 5.68 22.05 8.16
C LYS A 91 4.58 21.35 9.03
N ASP A 92 3.96 20.28 8.56
CA ASP A 92 3.02 19.49 9.37
C ASP A 92 3.80 18.59 10.34
N LYS A 93 3.21 18.33 11.50
CA LYS A 93 3.84 17.44 12.48
C LYS A 93 3.97 16.04 11.87
N PRO A 94 5.19 15.47 11.85
CA PRO A 94 5.41 14.13 11.30
C PRO A 94 4.61 13.09 12.09
N ASP A 95 3.97 12.15 11.39
CA ASP A 95 3.37 11.00 12.03
C ASP A 95 4.42 10.04 12.61
N ARG A 96 3.98 8.96 13.27
CA ARG A 96 4.88 8.00 13.94
C ARG A 96 5.86 7.34 12.95
N LEU A 97 5.40 6.93 11.78
CA LEU A 97 6.21 6.27 10.77
C LEU A 97 7.14 7.25 10.04
N GLU A 98 6.74 8.52 9.94
CA GLU A 98 7.57 9.57 9.38
C GLU A 98 8.74 9.97 10.30
N LYS A 99 8.62 9.75 11.61
CA LYS A 99 9.69 9.99 12.59
C LYS A 99 10.82 8.96 12.52
N GLU A 100 10.62 7.82 11.84
CA GLU A 100 11.61 6.73 11.72
C GLU A 100 12.86 7.10 10.90
N GLY A 101 12.83 8.24 10.18
CA GLY A 101 13.97 8.75 9.44
C GLY A 101 14.03 8.27 7.98
N ILE A 102 15.02 8.84 7.26
CA ILE A 102 15.18 8.65 5.81
C ILE A 102 15.54 7.20 5.45
N ASP A 103 16.40 6.56 6.24
CA ASP A 103 16.86 5.20 5.99
C ASP A 103 15.70 4.18 6.08
N PHE A 104 14.82 4.36 7.05
CA PHE A 104 13.60 3.56 7.16
C PHE A 104 12.68 3.76 5.96
N GLN A 105 12.45 5.02 5.57
CA GLN A 105 11.62 5.36 4.42
C GLN A 105 12.18 4.79 3.11
N GLU A 106 13.52 4.76 2.97
CA GLU A 106 14.15 4.15 1.78
C GLU A 106 13.98 2.63 1.78
N LYS A 107 14.10 1.94 2.92
CA LYS A 107 13.80 0.51 3.02
C LYS A 107 12.35 0.21 2.63
N VAL A 108 11.40 0.98 3.13
CA VAL A 108 9.97 0.86 2.78
C VAL A 108 9.77 1.07 1.28
N ARG A 109 10.39 2.10 0.71
CA ARG A 109 10.35 2.37 -0.74
C ARG A 109 10.87 1.19 -1.54
N GLN A 110 12.01 0.61 -1.15
CA GLN A 110 12.57 -0.59 -1.80
C GLN A 110 11.62 -1.79 -1.68
N GLY A 111 10.94 -1.94 -0.54
CA GLY A 111 9.91 -2.95 -0.35
C GLY A 111 8.76 -2.82 -1.35
N TYR A 112 8.23 -1.63 -1.55
CA TYR A 112 7.19 -1.39 -2.56
C TYR A 112 7.69 -1.63 -3.98
N LEU A 113 8.90 -1.22 -4.32
CA LEU A 113 9.48 -1.46 -5.64
C LEU A 113 9.75 -2.95 -5.88
N HIS A 114 10.14 -3.71 -4.84
CA HIS A 114 10.24 -5.15 -4.91
C HIS A 114 8.87 -5.78 -5.21
N LEU A 115 7.84 -5.42 -4.48
CA LEU A 115 6.47 -5.89 -4.71
C LEU A 115 5.97 -5.56 -6.11
N ALA A 116 6.28 -4.37 -6.63
CA ALA A 116 5.89 -3.96 -7.97
C ALA A 116 6.59 -4.81 -9.06
N ARG A 117 7.85 -5.20 -8.85
CA ARG A 117 8.55 -6.12 -9.77
C ARG A 117 7.95 -7.52 -9.76
N GLU A 118 7.64 -8.05 -8.59
CA GLU A 118 7.05 -9.38 -8.43
C GLU A 118 5.58 -9.46 -8.90
N ASN A 119 4.86 -8.33 -8.86
CA ASN A 119 3.42 -8.25 -9.15
C ASN A 119 3.11 -7.16 -10.19
N GLY A 120 3.91 -7.04 -11.23
CA GLY A 120 3.82 -5.96 -12.23
C GLY A 120 2.49 -5.90 -12.99
N GLU A 121 1.74 -7.00 -13.04
CA GLU A 121 0.39 -7.01 -13.62
C GLU A 121 -0.60 -6.24 -12.76
N ARG A 122 -0.49 -6.35 -11.44
CA ARG A 122 -1.37 -5.73 -10.46
C ARG A 122 -0.87 -4.38 -9.94
N ILE A 123 0.44 -4.23 -9.73
CA ILE A 123 1.04 -3.02 -9.13
C ILE A 123 1.65 -2.16 -10.23
N LYS A 124 1.08 -0.97 -10.44
CA LYS A 124 1.55 0.01 -11.42
C LYS A 124 2.28 1.14 -10.72
N VAL A 125 3.53 1.35 -11.11
CA VAL A 125 4.38 2.41 -10.55
C VAL A 125 4.12 3.71 -11.29
N ILE A 126 3.79 4.77 -10.55
CA ILE A 126 3.57 6.11 -11.07
C ILE A 126 4.59 7.05 -10.44
N SER A 127 5.34 7.78 -11.25
CA SER A 127 6.29 8.78 -10.76
C SER A 127 5.55 9.94 -10.10
N ALA A 128 5.56 9.99 -8.77
CA ALA A 128 5.01 11.10 -8.01
C ALA A 128 5.96 12.32 -7.97
N GLY A 129 7.13 12.24 -8.61
CA GLY A 129 8.02 13.39 -8.85
C GLY A 129 7.44 14.43 -9.83
N GLU A 130 6.47 14.03 -10.65
CA GLU A 130 5.81 14.84 -11.65
C GLU A 130 4.76 15.82 -11.09
N THR A 131 4.12 16.61 -11.96
CA THR A 131 3.00 17.47 -11.57
C THR A 131 1.77 16.65 -11.21
N ARG A 132 0.89 17.21 -10.37
CA ARG A 132 -0.34 16.54 -9.93
C ARG A 132 -1.20 16.08 -11.11
N GLU A 133 -1.32 16.89 -12.14
CA GLU A 133 -2.10 16.60 -13.36
C GLU A 133 -1.54 15.38 -14.10
N LYS A 134 -0.21 15.29 -14.23
CA LYS A 134 0.44 14.14 -14.85
C LYS A 134 0.24 12.85 -14.04
N VAL A 135 0.37 12.94 -12.71
CA VAL A 135 0.13 11.80 -11.81
C VAL A 135 -1.31 11.30 -11.95
N ILE A 136 -2.29 12.21 -11.90
CA ILE A 136 -3.70 11.88 -12.08
C ILE A 136 -3.94 11.25 -13.45
N LYS A 137 -3.37 11.80 -14.52
CA LYS A 137 -3.52 11.26 -15.88
C LYS A 137 -3.01 9.81 -15.97
N GLN A 138 -1.84 9.51 -15.42
CA GLN A 138 -1.29 8.15 -15.39
C GLN A 138 -2.17 7.21 -14.55
N ALA A 139 -2.61 7.65 -13.37
CA ALA A 139 -3.50 6.87 -12.52
C ALA A 139 -4.79 6.49 -13.25
N MET A 140 -5.44 7.48 -13.89
CA MET A 140 -6.68 7.27 -14.64
C MET A 140 -6.50 6.35 -15.85
N GLN A 141 -5.33 6.35 -16.51
CA GLN A 141 -5.06 5.40 -17.59
C GLN A 141 -5.12 3.94 -17.10
N HIS A 142 -4.48 3.63 -15.96
CA HIS A 142 -4.50 2.29 -15.40
C HIS A 142 -5.89 1.89 -14.87
N ILE A 143 -6.61 2.82 -14.24
CA ILE A 143 -7.98 2.60 -13.76
C ILE A 143 -8.91 2.31 -14.95
N ASN A 144 -8.86 3.13 -16.00
CA ASN A 144 -9.71 2.94 -17.18
C ASN A 144 -9.39 1.62 -17.89
N SER A 145 -8.12 1.21 -18.00
CA SER A 145 -7.76 -0.09 -18.55
C SER A 145 -8.38 -1.23 -17.75
N LEU A 146 -8.28 -1.20 -16.42
CA LEU A 146 -8.90 -2.22 -15.56
C LEU A 146 -10.43 -2.26 -15.73
N ILE A 147 -11.08 -1.09 -15.78
CA ILE A 147 -12.53 -0.99 -15.97
C ILE A 147 -12.92 -1.58 -17.33
N THR A 148 -12.19 -1.25 -18.39
CA THR A 148 -12.45 -1.77 -19.74
C THR A 148 -12.26 -3.29 -19.81
N GLU A 149 -11.22 -3.83 -19.18
CA GLU A 149 -10.98 -5.27 -19.14
C GLU A 149 -12.08 -6.04 -18.40
N ARG A 150 -12.64 -5.46 -17.35
CA ARG A 150 -13.62 -6.14 -16.51
C ARG A 150 -15.08 -5.94 -16.93
N TRP A 151 -15.40 -4.77 -17.46
CA TRP A 151 -16.80 -4.36 -17.75
C TRP A 151 -16.97 -3.74 -19.13
N GLY A 152 -15.92 -3.62 -19.93
CA GLY A 152 -16.00 -3.12 -21.31
C GLY A 152 -16.50 -4.21 -22.25
N ASN A 153 -17.79 -4.21 -22.50
CA ASN A 153 -18.43 -4.87 -23.65
C ASN A 153 -18.83 -3.82 -24.66
#